data_d173d02c710c59296fa400dfcd795c50
#
_entry.id   d173d02c710c59296fa400dfcd795c50
#
_cell.length_a   1.000
_cell.length_b   1.000
_cell.length_c   1.000
_cell.angle_alpha   90.00
_cell.angle_beta   90.00
_cell.angle_gamma   90.00
#
_symmetry.space_group_name_H-M   'P 1'
#
loop_
_entity.id
_entity.type
_entity.pdbx_description
1 polymer ?
#
loop_
_entity_poly.entity_id
_entity_poly.type
_entity_poly.pdbx_seq_one_letter_code
_entity_poly.pdbx_strand_id
1 'polypeptide(L)'
;MYNYIEMSNSDLICCRALDDRAGCAVLLELLRTVDKSALTCELWLVFTLQEEVGLRGSAAAVNYLCPDMMIAVDTVPCADTPGMNWRRDLPVQLGHGVVCSLSEGISPMNFIHPEMEKKIMEIKDKYSIPLQPLSVCGFSCSTDALSGTIQGRGVAGATLTIPRRYSHSPVELMNINDALAMLELLSRFVTE
;
A
#
# COMPACT_ATOMS: atom_id res chain seq x y z
N MET A 1 -16.17 -19.99 11.90
CA MET A 1 -15.41 -18.81 12.38
C MET A 1 -15.85 -17.64 11.51
N TYR A 2 -16.34 -16.56 12.09
CA TYR A 2 -16.78 -15.39 11.31
C TYR A 2 -15.55 -14.72 10.67
N ASN A 3 -15.60 -14.51 9.36
CA ASN A 3 -14.51 -13.85 8.62
C ASN A 3 -14.65 -12.32 8.61
N TYR A 4 -15.79 -11.82 9.05
CA TYR A 4 -16.14 -10.39 9.11
C TYR A 4 -16.93 -10.12 10.38
N ILE A 5 -16.64 -9.03 11.05
CA ILE A 5 -17.34 -8.54 12.22
C ILE A 5 -17.90 -7.16 11.89
N GLU A 6 -19.22 -7.03 11.97
CA GLU A 6 -19.89 -5.75 11.78
C GLU A 6 -19.59 -4.83 12.97
N MET A 7 -19.17 -3.61 12.68
CA MET A 7 -18.85 -2.59 13.67
C MET A 7 -19.99 -1.57 13.74
N SER A 8 -20.15 -0.91 14.89
CA SER A 8 -21.11 0.19 15.04
C SER A 8 -20.80 1.40 14.14
N ASN A 9 -19.54 1.60 13.80
CA ASN A 9 -19.12 2.51 12.74
C ASN A 9 -18.97 1.70 11.44
N SER A 10 -19.82 1.97 10.46
CA SER A 10 -19.85 1.27 9.17
C SER A 10 -18.60 1.50 8.31
N ASP A 11 -17.80 2.54 8.60
CA ASP A 11 -16.54 2.78 7.89
C ASP A 11 -15.43 1.84 8.36
N LEU A 12 -15.60 1.20 9.50
CA LEU A 12 -14.64 0.25 10.05
C LEU A 12 -14.95 -1.17 9.60
N ILE A 13 -13.96 -1.81 9.03
CA ILE A 13 -13.99 -3.21 8.61
C ILE A 13 -13.08 -4.01 9.54
N CYS A 14 -13.68 -5.02 10.19
CA CYS A 14 -12.97 -5.93 11.07
C CYS A 14 -13.06 -7.35 10.52
N CYS A 15 -11.94 -7.90 10.05
CA CYS A 15 -11.91 -9.26 9.53
C CYS A 15 -10.50 -9.87 9.58
N ARG A 16 -10.40 -11.14 9.16
CA ARG A 16 -9.13 -11.87 9.07
C ARG A 16 -8.33 -11.43 7.86
N ALA A 17 -7.01 -11.42 8.03
CA ALA A 17 -6.05 -11.26 6.93
C ALA A 17 -6.42 -10.08 6.01
N LEU A 18 -6.65 -8.90 6.61
CA LEU A 18 -6.71 -7.66 5.85
C LEU A 18 -5.35 -7.42 5.20
N ASP A 19 -4.31 -7.89 5.83
CA ASP A 19 -2.97 -8.08 5.32
C ASP A 19 -2.88 -9.36 4.48
N ASP A 20 -2.65 -9.33 3.14
CA ASP A 20 -2.97 -8.14 2.33
C ASP A 20 -4.15 -8.43 1.38
N ARG A 21 -5.25 -8.94 1.93
CA ARG A 21 -6.48 -9.07 1.13
C ARG A 21 -7.15 -7.72 0.85
N ALA A 22 -6.83 -6.69 1.64
CA ALA A 22 -7.35 -5.35 1.42
C ALA A 22 -6.75 -4.75 0.14
N GLY A 23 -5.44 -4.80 -0.03
CA GLY A 23 -4.77 -4.38 -1.27
C GLY A 23 -5.19 -5.24 -2.47
N CYS A 24 -5.31 -6.55 -2.30
CA CYS A 24 -5.87 -7.42 -3.34
C CYS A 24 -7.27 -6.97 -3.79
N ALA A 25 -8.15 -6.59 -2.86
CA ALA A 25 -9.48 -6.10 -3.19
C ALA A 25 -9.43 -4.77 -3.94
N VAL A 26 -8.55 -3.85 -3.54
CA VAL A 26 -8.33 -2.58 -4.25
C VAL A 26 -7.85 -2.83 -5.68
N LEU A 27 -6.90 -3.73 -5.90
CA LEU A 27 -6.41 -4.05 -7.25
C LEU A 27 -7.50 -4.70 -8.13
N LEU A 28 -8.32 -5.58 -7.56
CA LEU A 28 -9.45 -6.17 -8.29
C LEU A 28 -10.50 -5.12 -8.65
N GLU A 29 -10.78 -4.19 -7.75
CA GLU A 29 -11.72 -3.10 -8.02
C GLU A 29 -11.14 -2.11 -9.04
N LEU A 30 -9.84 -1.83 -9.00
CA LEU A 30 -9.15 -1.05 -10.03
C LEU A 30 -9.32 -1.70 -11.41
N LEU A 31 -9.07 -3.01 -11.52
CA LEU A 31 -9.25 -3.76 -12.78
C LEU A 31 -10.68 -3.65 -13.32
N ARG A 32 -11.67 -3.63 -12.41
CA ARG A 32 -13.09 -3.58 -12.75
C ARG A 32 -13.54 -2.18 -13.20
N THR A 33 -12.97 -1.13 -12.60
CA THR A 33 -13.49 0.24 -12.70
C THR A 33 -12.63 1.18 -13.54
N VAL A 34 -11.34 0.88 -13.75
CA VAL A 34 -10.45 1.75 -14.53
C VAL A 34 -10.92 1.86 -15.97
N ASP A 35 -10.93 3.07 -16.49
CA ASP A 35 -11.15 3.30 -17.92
C ASP A 35 -9.91 2.84 -18.71
N LYS A 36 -10.04 1.68 -19.33
CA LYS A 36 -8.94 1.06 -20.09
C LYS A 36 -8.53 1.88 -21.30
N SER A 37 -9.42 2.75 -21.83
CA SER A 37 -9.11 3.63 -22.95
C SER A 37 -8.28 4.85 -22.54
N ALA A 38 -8.29 5.18 -21.25
CA ALA A 38 -7.54 6.28 -20.66
C ALA A 38 -6.16 5.86 -20.10
N LEU A 39 -5.82 4.57 -20.13
CA LEU A 39 -4.53 4.10 -19.65
C LEU A 39 -3.37 4.75 -20.42
N THR A 40 -2.41 5.30 -19.70
CA THR A 40 -1.19 5.90 -20.26
C THR A 40 0.01 4.93 -20.28
N CYS A 41 -0.20 3.70 -19.81
CA CYS A 41 0.83 2.68 -19.70
C CYS A 41 0.25 1.28 -19.94
N GLU A 42 1.13 0.31 -20.16
CA GLU A 42 0.77 -1.10 -20.03
C GLU A 42 0.68 -1.44 -18.53
N LEU A 43 -0.51 -1.79 -18.06
CA LEU A 43 -0.79 -2.04 -16.64
C LEU A 43 -0.80 -3.53 -16.34
N TRP A 44 0.07 -3.95 -15.42
CA TRP A 44 0.10 -5.29 -14.85
C TRP A 44 -0.35 -5.26 -13.40
N LEU A 45 -1.38 -6.02 -13.06
CA LEU A 45 -1.81 -6.26 -11.68
C LEU A 45 -1.29 -7.62 -11.25
N VAL A 46 -0.35 -7.62 -10.33
CA VAL A 46 0.39 -8.82 -9.93
C VAL A 46 0.02 -9.17 -8.49
N PHE A 47 -0.46 -10.39 -8.27
CA PHE A 47 -0.74 -10.93 -6.94
C PHE A 47 0.40 -11.86 -6.57
N THR A 48 1.33 -11.38 -5.80
CA THR A 48 2.53 -12.10 -5.42
C THR A 48 2.26 -13.13 -4.34
N LEU A 49 3.18 -14.08 -4.19
CA LEU A 49 3.15 -15.08 -3.13
C LEU A 49 4.40 -14.94 -2.26
N GLN A 50 4.27 -15.36 -1.01
CA GLN A 50 5.40 -15.42 -0.06
C GLN A 50 6.00 -14.04 0.28
N GLU A 51 5.17 -13.01 0.34
CA GLU A 51 5.58 -11.70 0.85
C GLU A 51 6.05 -11.83 2.31
N GLU A 52 5.22 -12.35 3.20
CA GLU A 52 5.39 -12.52 4.65
C GLU A 52 6.60 -13.37 5.07
N VAL A 53 7.15 -14.13 4.15
CA VAL A 53 8.28 -15.04 4.40
C VAL A 53 9.54 -14.67 3.60
N GLY A 54 9.62 -13.42 3.20
CA GLY A 54 10.84 -12.86 2.60
C GLY A 54 10.67 -12.24 1.21
N LEU A 55 9.52 -11.63 0.90
CA LEU A 55 9.26 -10.79 -0.28
C LEU A 55 9.60 -11.50 -1.62
N ARG A 56 9.31 -12.81 -1.71
CA ARG A 56 9.90 -13.66 -2.76
C ARG A 56 9.21 -13.51 -4.11
N GLY A 57 7.89 -13.32 -4.08
CA GLY A 57 7.06 -13.28 -5.29
C GLY A 57 7.35 -12.06 -6.16
N SER A 58 7.56 -10.90 -5.56
CA SER A 58 7.80 -9.66 -6.29
C SER A 58 9.11 -9.68 -7.07
N ALA A 59 10.18 -10.20 -6.48
CA ALA A 59 11.46 -10.36 -7.18
C ALA A 59 11.30 -11.20 -8.46
N ALA A 60 10.58 -12.32 -8.38
CA ALA A 60 10.32 -13.19 -9.53
C ALA A 60 9.47 -12.50 -10.60
N ALA A 61 8.41 -11.81 -10.17
CA ALA A 61 7.51 -11.09 -11.06
C ALA A 61 8.22 -9.95 -11.80
N VAL A 62 8.99 -9.13 -11.09
CA VAL A 62 9.74 -8.01 -11.69
C VAL A 62 10.79 -8.51 -12.67
N ASN A 63 11.51 -9.59 -12.35
CA ASN A 63 12.47 -10.19 -13.29
C ASN A 63 11.80 -10.73 -14.56
N TYR A 64 10.57 -11.24 -14.46
CA TYR A 64 9.84 -11.76 -15.61
C TYR A 64 9.24 -10.63 -16.46
N LEU A 65 8.63 -9.63 -15.84
CA LEU A 65 7.90 -8.56 -16.52
C LEU A 65 8.82 -7.43 -16.99
N CYS A 66 9.95 -7.21 -16.32
CA CYS A 66 10.87 -6.10 -16.56
C CYS A 66 10.16 -4.74 -16.66
N PRO A 67 9.34 -4.34 -15.68
CA PRO A 67 8.58 -3.10 -15.75
C PRO A 67 9.49 -1.88 -15.61
N ASP A 68 9.07 -0.72 -16.12
CA ASP A 68 9.74 0.56 -15.90
C ASP A 68 9.47 1.11 -14.49
N MET A 69 8.26 0.85 -13.97
CA MET A 69 7.80 1.31 -12.66
C MET A 69 7.07 0.19 -11.92
N MET A 70 7.13 0.23 -10.60
CA MET A 70 6.30 -0.63 -9.75
C MET A 70 5.71 0.13 -8.57
N ILE A 71 4.51 -0.25 -8.18
CA ILE A 71 3.89 0.18 -6.92
C ILE A 71 3.57 -1.07 -6.12
N ALA A 72 4.18 -1.22 -4.96
CA ALA A 72 3.74 -2.21 -3.98
C ALA A 72 2.48 -1.68 -3.28
N VAL A 73 1.45 -2.50 -3.28
CA VAL A 73 0.19 -2.24 -2.59
C VAL A 73 0.10 -3.21 -1.42
N ASP A 74 -0.04 -2.69 -0.22
CA ASP A 74 0.04 -3.47 1.01
C ASP A 74 -0.74 -2.80 2.14
N THR A 75 -0.59 -3.26 3.36
CA THR A 75 -1.10 -2.63 4.57
C THR A 75 0.04 -2.21 5.49
N VAL A 76 -0.24 -1.29 6.41
CA VAL A 76 0.74 -0.83 7.38
C VAL A 76 0.12 -0.73 8.77
N PRO A 77 0.82 -1.13 9.84
CA PRO A 77 0.35 -0.89 11.19
C PRO A 77 0.11 0.59 11.45
N CYS A 78 -0.88 0.91 12.28
CA CYS A 78 -1.08 2.23 12.83
C CYS A 78 -1.02 2.23 14.36
N ALA A 79 -0.58 3.33 14.95
CA ALA A 79 -0.40 3.46 16.39
C ALA A 79 -1.46 4.37 17.05
N ASP A 80 -2.60 4.56 16.41
CA ASP A 80 -3.73 5.34 16.93
C ASP A 80 -4.65 4.52 17.84
N THR A 81 -4.08 3.54 18.55
CA THR A 81 -4.77 2.69 19.51
C THR A 81 -4.64 3.22 20.94
N PRO A 82 -5.57 2.88 21.86
CA PRO A 82 -5.43 3.24 23.27
C PRO A 82 -4.09 2.80 23.86
N GLY A 83 -3.41 3.70 24.56
CA GLY A 83 -2.11 3.45 25.18
C GLY A 83 -0.89 3.68 24.28
N MET A 84 -1.08 3.96 23.01
CA MET A 84 -0.03 4.35 22.07
C MET A 84 0.01 5.87 21.88
N ASN A 85 1.19 6.39 21.60
CA ASN A 85 1.34 7.78 21.16
C ASN A 85 1.70 7.77 19.66
N TRP A 86 0.69 7.85 18.80
CA TRP A 86 0.86 7.72 17.37
C TRP A 86 1.89 8.72 16.79
N ARG A 87 1.98 9.94 17.32
CA ARG A 87 2.95 10.95 16.85
C ARG A 87 4.39 10.56 17.13
N ARG A 88 4.61 9.80 18.19
CA ARG A 88 5.95 9.34 18.59
C ARG A 88 6.28 7.96 18.06
N ASP A 89 5.29 7.04 18.14
CA ASP A 89 5.53 5.62 17.95
C ASP A 89 5.42 5.23 16.45
N LEU A 90 4.35 5.68 15.78
CA LEU A 90 4.15 5.49 14.35
C LEU A 90 3.09 6.48 13.85
N PRO A 91 3.44 7.51 13.07
CA PRO A 91 2.54 8.60 12.72
C PRO A 91 1.55 8.22 11.60
N VAL A 92 0.81 7.15 11.80
CA VAL A 92 -0.22 6.62 10.90
C VAL A 92 -1.51 6.43 11.67
N GLN A 93 -2.62 6.85 11.09
CA GLN A 93 -3.96 6.80 11.68
C GLN A 93 -4.98 6.21 10.71
N LEU A 94 -5.98 5.47 11.23
CA LEU A 94 -7.13 5.03 10.46
C LEU A 94 -8.00 6.21 10.01
N GLY A 95 -8.56 6.13 8.80
CA GLY A 95 -9.47 7.14 8.27
C GLY A 95 -8.79 8.43 7.81
N HIS A 96 -7.47 8.46 7.75
CA HIS A 96 -6.70 9.60 7.28
C HIS A 96 -6.10 9.41 5.88
N GLY A 97 -6.54 8.39 5.17
CA GLY A 97 -6.17 8.11 3.79
C GLY A 97 -5.03 7.12 3.64
N VAL A 98 -4.65 6.91 2.39
CA VAL A 98 -3.57 6.01 2.01
C VAL A 98 -2.24 6.47 2.58
N VAL A 99 -1.38 5.54 2.96
CA VAL A 99 -0.03 5.83 3.42
C VAL A 99 0.94 5.68 2.25
N CYS A 100 1.72 6.70 1.98
CA CYS A 100 2.83 6.67 1.02
C CYS A 100 4.14 6.53 1.78
N SER A 101 4.79 5.38 1.67
CA SER A 101 6.07 5.13 2.32
C SER A 101 7.19 5.81 1.55
N LEU A 102 7.78 6.83 2.15
CA LEU A 102 8.98 7.51 1.62
C LEU A 102 10.24 6.68 1.84
N SER A 103 10.23 5.85 2.88
CA SER A 103 11.26 4.84 3.15
C SER A 103 10.66 3.66 3.88
N GLU A 104 11.23 2.48 3.67
CA GLU A 104 10.84 1.23 4.33
C GLU A 104 12.05 0.33 4.59
N GLY A 105 11.90 -0.65 5.49
CA GLY A 105 12.96 -1.56 5.88
C GLY A 105 13.95 -0.97 6.89
N ILE A 106 14.88 -1.79 7.36
CA ILE A 106 15.95 -1.38 8.28
C ILE A 106 17.32 -1.59 7.63
N SER A 107 17.53 -2.78 7.10
CA SER A 107 18.78 -3.16 6.43
C SER A 107 18.54 -4.45 5.61
N PRO A 108 18.42 -4.34 4.31
CA PRO A 108 18.51 -3.12 3.50
C PRO A 108 17.32 -2.18 3.71
N MET A 109 17.47 -0.92 3.31
CA MET A 109 16.39 0.06 3.22
C MET A 109 16.01 0.28 1.76
N ASN A 110 14.72 0.55 1.53
CA ASN A 110 14.20 1.02 0.26
C ASN A 110 13.69 2.45 0.41
N PHE A 111 13.88 3.27 -0.61
CA PHE A 111 13.37 4.64 -0.67
C PHE A 111 12.50 4.79 -1.91
N ILE A 112 11.44 5.56 -1.79
CA ILE A 112 10.60 5.89 -2.93
C ILE A 112 11.43 6.57 -4.03
N HIS A 113 11.18 6.21 -5.28
CA HIS A 113 11.83 6.89 -6.39
C HIS A 113 11.32 8.34 -6.52
N PRO A 114 12.20 9.36 -6.68
CA PRO A 114 11.78 10.77 -6.66
C PRO A 114 10.68 11.13 -7.67
N GLU A 115 10.72 10.56 -8.88
CA GLU A 115 9.68 10.81 -9.89
C GLU A 115 8.34 10.15 -9.52
N MET A 116 8.37 9.01 -8.82
CA MET A 116 7.17 8.36 -8.31
C MET A 116 6.55 9.19 -7.18
N GLU A 117 7.37 9.66 -6.25
CA GLU A 117 6.93 10.56 -5.17
C GLU A 117 6.28 11.82 -5.75
N LYS A 118 6.96 12.49 -6.67
CA LYS A 118 6.47 13.70 -7.32
C LYS A 118 5.10 13.47 -7.95
N LYS A 119 4.96 12.44 -8.80
CA LYS A 119 3.69 12.11 -9.46
C LYS A 119 2.58 11.80 -8.46
N ILE A 120 2.87 11.01 -7.42
CA ILE A 120 1.90 10.67 -6.37
C ILE A 120 1.42 11.93 -5.65
N MET A 121 2.33 12.84 -5.26
CA MET A 121 1.98 14.07 -4.56
C MET A 121 1.20 15.05 -5.45
N GLU A 122 1.55 15.19 -6.72
CA GLU A 122 0.80 15.99 -7.69
C GLU A 122 -0.64 15.49 -7.85
N ILE A 123 -0.85 14.18 -7.99
CA ILE A 123 -2.17 13.56 -8.07
C ILE A 123 -2.95 13.78 -6.77
N LYS A 124 -2.33 13.51 -5.64
CA LYS A 124 -2.93 13.73 -4.31
C LYS A 124 -3.42 15.17 -4.16
N ASP A 125 -2.63 16.16 -4.53
CA ASP A 125 -2.99 17.57 -4.41
C ASP A 125 -4.07 17.98 -5.42
N LYS A 126 -3.96 17.53 -6.66
CA LYS A 126 -4.92 17.81 -7.73
C LYS A 126 -6.33 17.30 -7.43
N TYR A 127 -6.44 16.12 -6.85
CA TYR A 127 -7.72 15.46 -6.56
C TYR A 127 -8.13 15.51 -5.09
N SER A 128 -7.33 16.17 -4.25
CA SER A 128 -7.55 16.27 -2.79
C SER A 128 -7.69 14.89 -2.14
N ILE A 129 -6.89 13.92 -2.58
CA ILE A 129 -6.92 12.55 -2.04
C ILE A 129 -6.26 12.55 -0.66
N PRO A 130 -6.93 12.02 0.40
CA PRO A 130 -6.29 11.90 1.71
C PRO A 130 -5.08 10.96 1.63
N LEU A 131 -3.92 11.46 2.09
CA LEU A 131 -2.67 10.71 2.05
C LEU A 131 -1.78 11.10 3.23
N GLN A 132 -1.16 10.10 3.83
CA GLN A 132 -0.24 10.21 4.95
C GLN A 132 1.17 9.83 4.47
N PRO A 133 2.12 10.78 4.38
CA PRO A 133 3.52 10.43 4.08
C PRO A 133 4.15 9.77 5.31
N LEU A 134 4.85 8.66 5.09
CA LEU A 134 5.52 7.91 6.14
C LEU A 134 6.99 7.70 5.80
N SER A 135 7.87 8.16 6.67
CA SER A 135 9.28 7.79 6.64
C SER A 135 9.60 6.99 7.89
N VAL A 136 9.93 5.72 7.70
CA VAL A 136 10.17 4.79 8.80
C VAL A 136 11.68 4.56 8.91
N CYS A 137 12.27 5.07 9.99
CA CYS A 137 13.65 4.77 10.33
C CYS A 137 13.70 3.97 11.62
N GLY A 138 14.23 2.76 11.57
CA GLY A 138 14.37 1.91 12.74
C GLY A 138 13.15 1.06 13.10
N PHE A 139 12.13 1.04 12.26
CA PHE A 139 10.98 0.14 12.38
C PHE A 139 10.97 -0.83 11.19
N SER A 140 10.84 -2.13 11.47
CA SER A 140 10.79 -3.15 10.42
C SER A 140 9.40 -3.18 9.79
N CYS A 141 9.21 -2.37 8.77
CA CYS A 141 8.10 -2.49 7.86
C CYS A 141 8.70 -2.54 6.46
N SER A 142 8.45 -3.61 5.74
CA SER A 142 8.94 -3.79 4.37
C SER A 142 7.85 -4.44 3.56
N THR A 143 7.81 -4.12 2.29
CA THR A 143 6.83 -4.63 1.34
C THR A 143 7.55 -5.22 0.12
N ASP A 144 6.80 -5.73 -0.81
CA ASP A 144 7.29 -6.24 -2.08
C ASP A 144 8.18 -5.23 -2.86
N ALA A 145 8.07 -3.93 -2.59
CA ALA A 145 8.94 -2.93 -3.19
C ALA A 145 10.40 -3.11 -2.80
N LEU A 146 10.68 -3.52 -1.55
CA LEU A 146 12.04 -3.72 -1.07
C LEU A 146 12.81 -4.77 -1.89
N SER A 147 12.14 -5.83 -2.34
CA SER A 147 12.79 -6.88 -3.15
C SER A 147 12.63 -6.65 -4.64
N GLY A 148 11.55 -6.03 -5.08
CA GLY A 148 11.26 -5.80 -6.49
C GLY A 148 12.12 -4.70 -7.12
N THR A 149 12.27 -3.57 -6.42
CA THR A 149 12.98 -2.39 -6.97
C THR A 149 14.44 -2.63 -7.32
N ILE A 150 15.09 -3.59 -6.68
CA ILE A 150 16.50 -3.92 -6.91
C ILE A 150 16.72 -4.97 -8.01
N GLN A 151 15.64 -5.46 -8.65
CA GLN A 151 15.77 -6.50 -9.68
C GLN A 151 16.21 -5.92 -11.02
N GLY A 152 16.89 -6.78 -11.81
CA GLY A 152 17.33 -6.42 -13.16
C GLY A 152 18.25 -5.20 -13.19
N ARG A 153 17.78 -4.11 -13.81
CA ARG A 153 18.50 -2.82 -13.89
C ARG A 153 18.10 -1.84 -12.79
N GLY A 154 17.30 -2.30 -11.86
CA GLY A 154 16.55 -1.45 -10.93
C GLY A 154 15.24 -0.96 -11.54
N VAL A 155 14.23 -0.79 -10.71
CA VAL A 155 12.88 -0.36 -11.11
C VAL A 155 12.48 0.84 -10.27
N ALA A 156 11.92 1.87 -10.89
CA ALA A 156 11.38 3.01 -10.17
C ALA A 156 10.20 2.55 -9.30
N GLY A 157 10.34 2.59 -7.99
CA GLY A 157 9.39 2.01 -7.06
C GLY A 157 8.72 3.00 -6.13
N ALA A 158 7.50 2.68 -5.75
CA ALA A 158 6.77 3.31 -4.66
C ALA A 158 6.02 2.25 -3.84
N THR A 159 5.73 2.58 -2.59
CA THR A 159 4.91 1.76 -1.70
C THR A 159 3.71 2.57 -1.23
N LEU A 160 2.52 2.05 -1.49
CA LEU A 160 1.25 2.59 -1.01
C LEU A 160 0.58 1.56 -0.10
N THR A 161 0.22 1.97 1.11
CA THR A 161 -0.34 1.03 2.10
C THR A 161 -1.63 1.55 2.73
N ILE A 162 -2.48 0.61 3.15
CA ILE A 162 -3.71 0.89 3.89
C ILE A 162 -3.42 0.78 5.38
N PRO A 163 -3.71 1.81 6.20
CA PRO A 163 -3.57 1.72 7.64
C PRO A 163 -4.41 0.58 8.24
N ARG A 164 -3.83 -0.19 9.15
CA ARG A 164 -4.57 -1.21 9.90
C ARG A 164 -4.13 -1.27 11.36
N ARG A 165 -5.04 -1.69 12.22
CA ARG A 165 -4.76 -2.06 13.61
C ARG A 165 -4.68 -3.57 13.76
N TYR A 166 -4.01 -4.01 14.80
CA TYR A 166 -3.89 -5.43 15.20
C TYR A 166 -3.20 -6.27 14.13
N SER A 167 -2.15 -5.70 13.55
CA SER A 167 -1.28 -6.31 12.55
C SER A 167 -0.87 -7.74 12.94
N HIS A 168 -0.92 -8.67 11.97
CA HIS A 168 -0.56 -10.08 12.13
C HIS A 168 -1.33 -10.81 13.26
N SER A 169 -2.51 -10.33 13.59
CA SER A 169 -3.40 -10.97 14.56
C SER A 169 -4.53 -11.76 13.86
N PRO A 170 -5.24 -12.62 14.60
CA PRO A 170 -6.36 -13.36 14.01
C PRO A 170 -7.48 -12.50 13.44
N VAL A 171 -7.59 -11.24 13.87
CA VAL A 171 -8.61 -10.28 13.41
C VAL A 171 -7.98 -8.89 13.35
N GLU A 172 -8.04 -8.28 12.20
CA GLU A 172 -7.48 -6.95 11.92
C GLU A 172 -8.58 -5.94 11.67
N LEU A 173 -8.28 -4.66 11.79
CA LEU A 173 -9.23 -3.55 11.65
C LEU A 173 -8.65 -2.50 10.71
N MET A 174 -9.44 -2.07 9.73
CA MET A 174 -9.13 -0.96 8.83
C MET A 174 -10.32 -0.01 8.66
N ASN A 175 -10.10 1.16 8.05
CA ASN A 175 -11.15 2.05 7.58
C ASN A 175 -11.30 1.89 6.06
N ILE A 176 -12.53 1.69 5.57
CA ILE A 176 -12.80 1.49 4.14
C ILE A 176 -12.44 2.74 3.32
N ASN A 177 -12.55 3.93 3.89
CA ASN A 177 -12.23 5.17 3.18
C ASN A 177 -10.74 5.28 2.82
N ASP A 178 -9.85 4.64 3.60
CA ASP A 178 -8.42 4.58 3.27
C ASP A 178 -8.18 3.70 2.03
N ALA A 179 -8.90 2.58 1.91
CA ALA A 179 -8.84 1.73 0.73
C ALA A 179 -9.46 2.43 -0.51
N LEU A 180 -10.54 3.18 -0.34
CA LEU A 180 -11.14 3.97 -1.41
C LEU A 180 -10.21 5.10 -1.89
N ALA A 181 -9.50 5.75 -0.96
CA ALA A 181 -8.48 6.74 -1.30
C ALA A 181 -7.34 6.12 -2.11
N MET A 182 -6.91 4.90 -1.74
CA MET A 182 -5.90 4.16 -2.52
C MET A 182 -6.40 3.81 -3.92
N LEU A 183 -7.63 3.34 -4.04
CA LEU A 183 -8.24 3.02 -5.34
C LEU A 183 -8.26 4.26 -6.25
N GLU A 184 -8.69 5.41 -5.72
CA GLU A 184 -8.71 6.66 -6.48
C GLU A 184 -7.32 7.08 -6.91
N LEU A 185 -6.34 7.06 -5.99
CA LEU A 185 -4.96 7.41 -6.28
C LEU A 185 -4.37 6.53 -7.39
N LEU A 186 -4.53 5.22 -7.30
CA LEU A 186 -4.05 4.27 -8.30
C LEU A 186 -4.73 4.48 -9.65
N SER A 187 -6.06 4.68 -9.66
CA SER A 187 -6.82 4.95 -10.89
C SER A 187 -6.28 6.19 -11.62
N ARG A 188 -6.05 7.30 -10.89
CA ARG A 188 -5.48 8.52 -11.45
C ARG A 188 -4.04 8.31 -11.91
N PHE A 189 -3.25 7.59 -11.14
CA PHE A 189 -1.84 7.33 -11.46
C PHE A 189 -1.65 6.63 -12.81
N VAL A 190 -2.53 5.70 -13.16
CA VAL A 190 -2.41 4.92 -14.40
C VAL A 190 -3.11 5.55 -15.60
N THR A 191 -3.90 6.62 -15.38
CA THR A 191 -4.65 7.31 -16.45
C THR A 191 -4.12 8.72 -16.75
N GLU A 192 -3.18 9.23 -15.98
CA GLU A 192 -2.49 10.52 -16.18
C GLU A 192 -0.98 10.35 -16.37
#